data_e1f2dee762157d7959dd1397a0abe411
#
_entry.id   e1f2dee762157d7959dd1397a0abe411
#
_cell.length_a   1.000
_cell.length_b   1.000
_cell.length_c   1.000
_cell.angle_alpha   90.00
_cell.angle_beta   90.00
_cell.angle_gamma   90.00
#
_symmetry.space_group_name_H-M   'P 1'
#
loop_
_entity.id
_entity.type
_entity.pdbx_description
1 polymer ?
#
loop_
_entity_poly.entity_id
_entity_poly.type
_entity_poly.pdbx_seq_one_letter_code
_entity_poly.pdbx_strand_id
1 'polypeptide(L)'
;WGGTSLATPVVAGLLALVEEAWLQNRGYHPKSQELRDFVLSTSDDRGYESFVQGGGWMNASRAVRTLAGENGTWSVSPAQWNTGFFNGIHRDANLNFIAPGDSQTFDVKFENSGSSELQLNLTPVSFQPLSHEILVWNSAGNGSGGGENETWDGHQGDRPDLLIPIHITNDSSHQLHSDTVQLRARATIQYDAFDHDLDRSSMERVYLEVFRWTDFDGDGIFHNDTDNDGMVDESEWEDSEELEEVTYRWSHGPQAEVRVGHPFEDARDGLLLGVWRHDASPSDLDPVRIEIDWTTFGISDNEWISTSQNIEIGPSSDHTVPVTVSVPEDATPGLHQHGILVQSQPADDPDNYRRWTLPVVTNVPWEGPFSLL
;
A
#
# COMPACT_ATOMS: atom_id res chain seq x y z
N TRP A 1 -10.84 -15.56 -8.08
CA TRP A 1 -11.34 -15.70 -6.70
C TRP A 1 -10.49 -14.83 -5.79
N GLY A 2 -11.10 -13.86 -5.11
CA GLY A 2 -10.44 -12.95 -4.19
C GLY A 2 -11.28 -12.72 -2.93
N GLY A 3 -10.68 -12.09 -1.92
CA GLY A 3 -11.35 -11.65 -0.72
C GLY A 3 -10.76 -12.21 0.58
N THR A 4 -11.18 -11.62 1.68
CA THR A 4 -10.71 -11.98 3.04
C THR A 4 -11.00 -13.44 3.41
N SER A 5 -12.05 -14.03 2.82
CA SER A 5 -12.39 -15.45 3.01
C SER A 5 -11.33 -16.41 2.47
N LEU A 6 -10.55 -16.01 1.46
CA LEU A 6 -9.41 -16.78 0.96
C LEU A 6 -8.13 -16.47 1.73
N ALA A 7 -7.95 -15.24 2.17
CA ALA A 7 -6.80 -14.85 2.98
C ALA A 7 -6.79 -15.54 4.35
N THR A 8 -7.95 -15.70 4.99
CA THR A 8 -8.08 -16.27 6.34
C THR A 8 -7.48 -17.67 6.48
N PRO A 9 -7.78 -18.69 5.61
CA PRO A 9 -7.16 -20.00 5.74
C PRO A 9 -5.66 -19.99 5.44
N VAL A 10 -5.17 -19.09 4.59
CA VAL A 10 -3.73 -18.94 4.35
C VAL A 10 -3.04 -18.44 5.62
N VAL A 11 -3.62 -17.44 6.31
CA VAL A 11 -3.13 -16.97 7.62
C VAL A 11 -3.17 -18.11 8.65
N ALA A 12 -4.26 -18.87 8.72
CA ALA A 12 -4.37 -19.99 9.66
C ALA A 12 -3.29 -21.06 9.43
N GLY A 13 -3.00 -21.38 8.16
CA GLY A 13 -1.92 -22.31 7.81
C GLY A 13 -0.54 -21.78 8.21
N LEU A 14 -0.30 -20.48 7.98
CA LEU A 14 0.94 -19.84 8.42
C LEU A 14 1.07 -19.87 9.95
N LEU A 15 0.02 -19.55 10.68
CA LEU A 15 0.05 -19.57 12.15
C LEU A 15 0.38 -20.97 12.68
N ALA A 16 -0.14 -22.03 12.08
CA ALA A 16 0.19 -23.40 12.45
C ALA A 16 1.70 -23.73 12.23
N LEU A 17 2.27 -23.30 11.10
CA LEU A 17 3.69 -23.45 10.83
C LEU A 17 4.57 -22.68 11.83
N VAL A 18 4.18 -21.45 12.14
CA VAL A 18 4.89 -20.59 13.09
C VAL A 18 4.80 -21.16 14.50
N GLU A 19 3.64 -21.68 14.92
CA GLU A 19 3.44 -22.30 16.24
C GLU A 19 4.31 -23.56 16.38
N GLU A 20 4.38 -24.40 15.34
CA GLU A 20 5.25 -25.56 15.32
C GLU A 20 6.72 -25.17 15.45
N ALA A 21 7.17 -24.23 14.62
CA ALA A 21 8.54 -23.72 14.67
C ALA A 21 8.86 -23.05 16.03
N TRP A 22 7.90 -22.36 16.61
CA TRP A 22 8.03 -21.76 17.94
C TRP A 22 8.25 -22.81 19.02
N LEU A 23 7.42 -23.85 19.02
CA LEU A 23 7.54 -24.96 19.98
C LEU A 23 8.89 -25.69 19.83
N GLN A 24 9.33 -25.89 18.58
CA GLN A 24 10.63 -26.57 18.31
C GLN A 24 11.83 -25.74 18.78
N ASN A 25 11.81 -24.42 18.61
CA ASN A 25 12.97 -23.57 18.89
C ASN A 25 12.96 -22.95 20.29
N ARG A 26 11.76 -22.70 20.88
CA ARG A 26 11.60 -22.03 22.18
C ARG A 26 11.09 -22.96 23.29
N GLY A 27 10.56 -24.15 22.95
CA GLY A 27 10.14 -25.18 23.89
C GLY A 27 8.81 -24.90 24.61
N TYR A 28 8.04 -23.90 24.18
CA TYR A 28 6.71 -23.59 24.73
C TYR A 28 5.77 -23.06 23.65
N HIS A 29 4.47 -23.14 23.88
CA HIS A 29 3.46 -22.54 23.00
C HIS A 29 3.36 -21.02 23.18
N PRO A 30 3.37 -20.23 22.09
CA PRO A 30 3.24 -18.78 22.22
C PRO A 30 1.84 -18.39 22.70
N LYS A 31 1.74 -17.27 23.41
CA LYS A 31 0.45 -16.63 23.65
C LYS A 31 -0.07 -16.03 22.35
N SER A 32 -1.39 -15.89 22.24
CA SER A 32 -2.03 -15.32 21.04
C SER A 32 -1.46 -13.96 20.61
N GLN A 33 -1.15 -13.10 21.61
CA GLN A 33 -0.55 -11.79 21.33
C GLN A 33 0.89 -11.91 20.84
N GLU A 34 1.69 -12.79 21.43
CA GLU A 34 3.07 -13.05 20.99
C GLU A 34 3.10 -13.57 19.55
N LEU A 35 2.23 -14.54 19.26
CA LEU A 35 2.12 -15.10 17.91
C LEU A 35 1.68 -14.05 16.89
N ARG A 36 0.69 -13.21 17.25
CA ARG A 36 0.21 -12.12 16.40
C ARG A 36 1.31 -11.10 16.11
N ASP A 37 1.96 -10.57 17.14
CA ASP A 37 3.02 -9.59 16.99
C ASP A 37 4.18 -10.14 16.17
N PHE A 38 4.53 -11.39 16.40
CA PHE A 38 5.59 -12.07 15.67
C PHE A 38 5.27 -12.17 14.17
N VAL A 39 4.07 -12.64 13.81
CA VAL A 39 3.67 -12.77 12.40
C VAL A 39 3.56 -11.41 11.71
N LEU A 40 3.01 -10.41 12.38
CA LEU A 40 2.94 -9.04 11.84
C LEU A 40 4.35 -8.46 11.64
N SER A 41 5.22 -8.58 12.65
CA SER A 41 6.57 -8.01 12.56
C SER A 41 7.49 -8.75 11.61
N THR A 42 7.17 -9.97 11.17
CA THR A 42 7.92 -10.73 10.16
C THR A 42 7.33 -10.64 8.75
N SER A 43 6.27 -9.87 8.55
CA SER A 43 5.64 -9.62 7.25
C SER A 43 6.50 -8.73 6.34
N ASP A 44 6.16 -8.70 5.05
CA ASP A 44 6.77 -7.82 4.05
C ASP A 44 6.03 -6.48 4.03
N ASP A 45 6.77 -5.40 4.26
CA ASP A 45 6.25 -4.04 4.09
C ASP A 45 6.02 -3.76 2.60
N ARG A 46 4.81 -3.34 2.26
CA ARG A 46 4.40 -3.02 0.89
C ARG A 46 4.47 -1.52 0.59
N GLY A 47 4.89 -0.72 1.56
CA GLY A 47 4.94 0.74 1.43
C GLY A 47 3.58 1.42 1.46
N TYR A 48 2.51 0.71 1.82
CA TYR A 48 1.20 1.33 1.97
C TYR A 48 1.02 1.93 3.36
N GLU A 49 0.13 2.91 3.46
CA GLU A 49 -0.26 3.44 4.76
C GLU A 49 -0.85 2.34 5.67
N SER A 50 -0.66 2.50 6.97
CA SER A 50 -0.98 1.46 7.97
C SER A 50 -2.43 0.98 7.95
N PHE A 51 -3.38 1.86 7.63
CA PHE A 51 -4.79 1.48 7.52
C PHE A 51 -5.11 0.61 6.29
N VAL A 52 -4.23 0.59 5.29
CA VAL A 52 -4.37 -0.23 4.09
C VAL A 52 -3.66 -1.57 4.25
N GLN A 53 -2.39 -1.54 4.66
CA GLN A 53 -1.59 -2.77 4.71
C GLN A 53 -1.59 -3.48 6.06
N GLY A 54 -1.94 -2.80 7.18
CA GLY A 54 -1.73 -3.34 8.51
C GLY A 54 -0.24 -3.61 8.78
N GLY A 55 0.12 -4.86 9.03
CA GLY A 55 1.52 -5.29 9.19
C GLY A 55 2.24 -5.62 7.87
N GLY A 56 1.55 -5.60 6.74
CA GLY A 56 2.08 -5.98 5.43
C GLY A 56 1.67 -7.38 4.96
N TRP A 57 2.33 -7.90 3.93
CA TRP A 57 2.09 -9.24 3.42
C TRP A 57 2.83 -10.28 4.25
N MET A 58 2.12 -11.33 4.61
CA MET A 58 2.69 -12.42 5.41
C MET A 58 3.83 -13.12 4.69
N ASN A 59 4.93 -13.32 5.42
CA ASN A 59 6.10 -14.05 4.94
C ASN A 59 6.39 -15.26 5.85
N ALA A 60 5.87 -16.44 5.45
CA ALA A 60 6.05 -17.67 6.19
C ALA A 60 7.53 -18.08 6.31
N SER A 61 8.30 -17.92 5.24
CA SER A 61 9.72 -18.24 5.22
C SER A 61 10.48 -17.39 6.24
N ARG A 62 10.28 -16.07 6.23
CA ARG A 62 10.93 -15.18 7.19
C ARG A 62 10.54 -15.51 8.63
N ALA A 63 9.26 -15.75 8.89
CA ALA A 63 8.78 -16.10 10.23
C ALA A 63 9.50 -17.35 10.78
N VAL A 64 9.57 -18.43 9.99
CA VAL A 64 10.25 -19.67 10.40
C VAL A 64 11.76 -19.46 10.53
N ARG A 65 12.41 -18.76 9.61
CA ARG A 65 13.85 -18.44 9.65
C ARG A 65 14.21 -17.60 10.88
N THR A 66 13.37 -16.64 11.24
CA THR A 66 13.55 -15.82 12.46
C THR A 66 13.51 -16.69 13.72
N LEU A 67 12.55 -17.62 13.82
CA LEU A 67 12.49 -18.56 14.96
C LEU A 67 13.68 -19.52 14.97
N ALA A 68 14.17 -19.93 13.81
CA ALA A 68 15.37 -20.77 13.70
C ALA A 68 16.68 -20.05 14.02
N GLY A 69 16.64 -18.74 14.31
CA GLY A 69 17.83 -17.97 14.69
C GLY A 69 18.74 -17.61 13.52
N GLU A 70 18.15 -17.41 12.33
CA GLU A 70 18.93 -16.97 11.18
C GLU A 70 19.46 -15.54 11.39
N ASN A 71 20.72 -15.32 11.03
CA ASN A 71 21.37 -14.03 11.17
C ASN A 71 20.70 -12.96 10.30
N GLY A 72 20.59 -11.72 10.84
CA GLY A 72 19.94 -10.60 10.16
C GLY A 72 18.41 -10.60 10.27
N THR A 73 17.81 -11.65 10.84
CA THR A 73 16.36 -11.68 11.11
C THR A 73 16.03 -11.12 12.51
N TRP A 74 14.86 -10.52 12.63
CA TRP A 74 14.40 -9.91 13.87
C TRP A 74 12.88 -9.88 13.97
N SER A 75 12.38 -9.72 15.18
CA SER A 75 10.96 -9.52 15.47
C SER A 75 10.74 -8.35 16.43
N VAL A 76 9.50 -7.86 16.48
CA VAL A 76 9.11 -6.70 17.28
C VAL A 76 7.84 -6.98 18.07
N SER A 77 7.77 -6.51 19.29
CA SER A 77 6.55 -6.56 20.13
C SER A 77 6.44 -5.28 20.99
N PRO A 78 5.30 -4.56 20.93
CA PRO A 78 4.16 -4.80 20.05
C PRO A 78 4.47 -4.51 18.58
N ALA A 79 3.86 -5.25 17.66
CA ALA A 79 4.03 -5.05 16.23
C ALA A 79 3.11 -3.95 15.65
N GLN A 80 2.33 -3.30 16.47
CA GLN A 80 1.55 -2.10 16.19
C GLN A 80 1.16 -1.44 17.50
N TRP A 81 0.97 -0.14 17.47
CA TRP A 81 0.49 0.62 18.59
C TRP A 81 -0.62 1.59 18.20
N ASN A 82 -1.57 1.78 19.09
CA ASN A 82 -2.60 2.84 19.00
C ASN A 82 -2.96 3.33 20.39
N THR A 83 -3.66 4.45 20.51
CA THR A 83 -4.09 5.04 21.79
C THR A 83 -4.93 4.12 22.68
N GLY A 84 -5.47 3.04 22.13
CA GLY A 84 -6.16 1.98 22.86
C GLY A 84 -5.25 0.87 23.40
N PHE A 85 -3.95 0.90 23.08
CA PHE A 85 -2.99 -0.10 23.54
C PHE A 85 -2.55 0.18 24.97
N PHE A 86 -2.86 -0.72 25.87
CA PHE A 86 -2.55 -0.56 27.30
C PHE A 86 -2.06 -1.88 27.89
N ASN A 87 -0.91 -1.84 28.59
CA ASN A 87 -0.30 -3.01 29.25
C ASN A 87 -0.18 -4.26 28.34
N GLY A 88 0.18 -4.06 27.06
CA GLY A 88 0.29 -5.14 26.09
C GLY A 88 -1.03 -5.73 25.59
N ILE A 89 -2.15 -5.12 25.93
CA ILE A 89 -3.48 -5.56 25.52
C ILE A 89 -4.11 -4.49 24.63
N HIS A 90 -4.50 -4.88 23.41
CA HIS A 90 -5.30 -4.00 22.55
C HIS A 90 -6.67 -3.76 23.14
N ARG A 91 -7.03 -2.50 23.24
CA ARG A 91 -8.36 -2.05 23.57
C ARG A 91 -8.95 -1.29 22.39
N ASP A 92 -10.23 -1.03 22.44
CA ASP A 92 -10.92 -0.24 21.42
C ASP A 92 -10.33 1.18 21.37
N ALA A 93 -9.63 1.49 20.28
CA ALA A 93 -8.97 2.78 20.08
C ALA A 93 -9.97 3.95 19.99
N ASN A 94 -11.24 3.68 19.68
CA ASN A 94 -12.26 4.72 19.56
C ASN A 94 -12.65 5.33 20.92
N LEU A 95 -12.26 4.70 22.02
CA LEU A 95 -12.57 5.17 23.36
C LEU A 95 -11.39 5.82 24.07
N ASN A 96 -10.23 5.84 23.46
CA ASN A 96 -9.00 6.36 24.06
C ASN A 96 -8.40 7.44 23.17
N PHE A 97 -7.93 8.51 23.82
CA PHE A 97 -7.40 9.69 23.14
C PHE A 97 -6.09 10.13 23.80
N ILE A 98 -5.31 10.89 23.04
CA ILE A 98 -4.30 11.78 23.59
C ILE A 98 -4.75 13.20 23.26
N ALA A 99 -4.94 14.03 24.28
CA ALA A 99 -5.37 15.41 24.07
C ALA A 99 -4.23 16.24 23.43
N PRO A 100 -4.58 17.31 22.69
CA PRO A 100 -3.59 18.27 22.23
C PRO A 100 -2.73 18.79 23.41
N GLY A 101 -1.41 18.81 23.23
CA GLY A 101 -0.42 19.16 24.25
C GLY A 101 -0.01 18.00 25.18
N ASP A 102 -0.72 16.87 25.15
CA ASP A 102 -0.38 15.71 25.96
C ASP A 102 0.54 14.71 25.25
N SER A 103 1.10 13.79 26.02
CA SER A 103 1.95 12.72 25.47
C SER A 103 1.69 11.37 26.15
N GLN A 104 2.02 10.30 25.43
CA GLN A 104 2.00 8.94 25.94
C GLN A 104 3.26 8.19 25.52
N THR A 105 3.85 7.45 26.46
CA THR A 105 5.03 6.61 26.20
C THR A 105 4.66 5.15 26.28
N PHE A 106 5.21 4.34 25.37
CA PHE A 106 5.12 2.88 25.38
C PHE A 106 6.48 2.26 25.03
N ASP A 107 6.67 1.02 25.44
CA ASP A 107 7.89 0.29 25.17
C ASP A 107 7.73 -0.61 23.94
N VAL A 108 8.74 -0.62 23.07
CA VAL A 108 8.86 -1.52 21.93
C VAL A 108 10.08 -2.39 22.13
N LYS A 109 9.85 -3.70 22.13
CA LYS A 109 10.91 -4.71 22.28
C LYS A 109 11.28 -5.26 20.91
N PHE A 110 12.53 -5.17 20.55
CA PHE A 110 13.16 -5.78 19.39
C PHE A 110 13.91 -7.03 19.82
N GLU A 111 13.75 -8.13 19.10
CA GLU A 111 14.44 -9.39 19.39
C GLU A 111 15.30 -9.81 18.20
N ASN A 112 16.56 -10.09 18.46
CA ASN A 112 17.52 -10.72 17.55
C ASN A 112 17.68 -12.20 17.95
N SER A 113 17.12 -13.11 17.16
CA SER A 113 17.26 -14.55 17.40
C SER A 113 18.56 -15.12 16.81
N GLY A 114 19.29 -14.35 16.00
CA GLY A 114 20.52 -14.75 15.32
C GLY A 114 21.74 -14.83 16.23
N SER A 115 22.82 -15.41 15.71
CA SER A 115 24.10 -15.56 16.39
C SER A 115 25.08 -14.38 16.14
N SER A 116 24.74 -13.44 15.27
CA SER A 116 25.49 -12.21 15.01
C SER A 116 24.78 -10.99 15.60
N GLU A 117 25.54 -9.91 15.82
CA GLU A 117 25.00 -8.62 16.20
C GLU A 117 24.09 -8.06 15.11
N LEU A 118 23.01 -7.39 15.52
CA LEU A 118 22.04 -6.75 14.65
C LEU A 118 22.03 -5.24 14.93
N GLN A 119 22.14 -4.44 13.87
CA GLN A 119 21.98 -3.00 13.93
C GLN A 119 20.68 -2.59 13.26
N LEU A 120 19.86 -1.79 13.96
CA LEU A 120 18.61 -1.26 13.45
C LEU A 120 18.64 0.28 13.49
N ASN A 121 18.18 0.87 12.41
CA ASN A 121 17.85 2.29 12.33
C ASN A 121 16.33 2.46 12.51
N LEU A 122 15.92 3.38 13.38
CA LEU A 122 14.52 3.67 13.71
C LEU A 122 14.24 5.11 13.32
N THR A 123 13.41 5.32 12.33
CA THR A 123 13.02 6.65 11.84
C THR A 123 11.53 6.87 12.05
N PRO A 124 11.09 7.80 12.91
CA PRO A 124 9.70 8.22 12.97
C PRO A 124 9.25 8.83 11.64
N VAL A 125 8.12 8.36 11.11
CA VAL A 125 7.63 8.77 9.79
C VAL A 125 6.14 9.06 9.80
N SER A 126 5.72 9.94 8.92
CA SER A 126 4.33 10.18 8.53
C SER A 126 4.14 9.91 7.06
N PHE A 127 3.00 9.34 6.70
CA PHE A 127 2.57 9.28 5.31
C PHE A 127 1.86 10.57 4.95
N GLN A 128 2.26 11.17 3.84
CA GLN A 128 1.66 12.40 3.33
C GLN A 128 1.52 12.36 1.81
N PRO A 129 0.47 12.98 1.24
CA PRO A 129 0.40 13.15 -0.20
C PRO A 129 1.52 14.08 -0.68
N LEU A 130 2.24 13.66 -1.71
CA LEU A 130 3.24 14.46 -2.43
C LEU A 130 2.60 15.22 -3.58
N SER A 131 1.72 14.55 -4.32
CA SER A 131 0.94 15.15 -5.40
C SER A 131 -0.46 14.58 -5.41
N HIS A 132 -1.39 15.34 -5.94
CA HIS A 132 -2.75 14.89 -6.23
C HIS A 132 -3.19 15.53 -7.53
N GLU A 133 -3.59 14.71 -8.49
CA GLU A 133 -4.02 15.15 -9.80
C GLU A 133 -5.38 14.58 -10.12
N ILE A 134 -6.15 15.32 -10.91
CA ILE A 134 -7.48 14.95 -11.35
C ILE A 134 -7.60 15.21 -12.84
N LEU A 135 -7.97 14.18 -13.59
CA LEU A 135 -8.33 14.27 -14.99
C LEU A 135 -9.83 13.97 -15.13
N VAL A 136 -10.50 14.74 -15.95
CA VAL A 136 -11.88 14.46 -16.32
C VAL A 136 -11.93 14.04 -17.77
N TRP A 137 -12.33 12.79 -17.98
CA TRP A 137 -12.49 12.22 -19.29
C TRP A 137 -13.97 12.09 -19.65
N ASN A 138 -14.37 12.64 -20.79
CA ASN A 138 -15.69 12.42 -21.34
C ASN A 138 -15.58 11.28 -22.36
N SER A 139 -15.83 10.06 -21.91
CA SER A 139 -15.86 8.90 -22.79
C SER A 139 -16.91 9.10 -23.85
N ALA A 140 -16.50 9.15 -25.12
CA ALA A 140 -17.44 9.10 -26.23
C ALA A 140 -18.08 7.71 -26.25
N GLY A 141 -19.39 7.63 -26.36
CA GLY A 141 -20.15 6.39 -26.30
C GLY A 141 -19.92 5.37 -27.43
N ASN A 142 -18.75 5.34 -27.98
CA ASN A 142 -18.31 4.29 -28.90
C ASN A 142 -17.57 3.26 -28.05
N GLY A 143 -18.28 2.32 -27.48
CA GLY A 143 -17.66 1.17 -26.83
C GLY A 143 -16.66 0.44 -27.75
N SER A 144 -15.54 1.12 -28.03
CA SER A 144 -14.48 0.59 -28.86
C SER A 144 -13.49 -0.26 -28.07
N GLY A 145 -13.70 -0.38 -26.78
CA GLY A 145 -12.90 -1.28 -25.96
C GLY A 145 -13.43 -2.72 -25.86
N GLY A 146 -14.56 -3.03 -26.47
CA GLY A 146 -15.14 -4.35 -26.43
C GLY A 146 -15.33 -4.91 -27.82
N GLY A 147 -14.38 -5.68 -28.32
CA GLY A 147 -14.60 -6.52 -29.49
C GLY A 147 -15.78 -7.47 -29.24
N GLU A 148 -16.60 -7.75 -30.27
CA GLU A 148 -17.81 -8.60 -30.24
C GLU A 148 -17.57 -10.04 -29.72
N ASN A 149 -16.38 -10.36 -29.20
CA ASN A 149 -15.95 -11.69 -28.73
C ASN A 149 -15.27 -11.67 -27.37
N GLU A 150 -15.60 -10.75 -26.47
CA GLU A 150 -15.09 -10.80 -25.13
C GLU A 150 -15.47 -12.10 -24.43
N THR A 151 -14.56 -13.05 -24.46
CA THR A 151 -14.50 -14.06 -23.43
C THR A 151 -14.02 -13.39 -22.13
N TRP A 152 -14.59 -13.75 -21.02
CA TRP A 152 -14.35 -13.20 -19.67
C TRP A 152 -12.90 -13.25 -19.16
N ASP A 153 -11.97 -13.67 -19.96
CA ASP A 153 -10.54 -13.73 -19.73
C ASP A 153 -9.76 -12.55 -20.36
N GLY A 154 -10.48 -11.52 -20.79
CA GLY A 154 -10.19 -10.19 -21.30
C GLY A 154 -8.81 -9.54 -21.19
N HIS A 155 -7.75 -10.30 -21.14
CA HIS A 155 -6.37 -9.82 -21.08
C HIS A 155 -5.60 -10.00 -22.38
N GLN A 156 -6.24 -10.35 -23.46
CA GLN A 156 -5.57 -10.53 -24.75
C GLN A 156 -6.11 -9.57 -25.81
N GLY A 157 -5.44 -8.44 -25.94
CA GLY A 157 -5.47 -7.64 -27.15
C GLY A 157 -6.26 -6.33 -27.08
N ASP A 158 -7.01 -6.03 -26.03
CA ASP A 158 -7.79 -4.82 -26.00
C ASP A 158 -7.03 -3.66 -25.35
N ARG A 159 -6.82 -2.62 -26.12
CA ARG A 159 -6.21 -1.37 -25.69
C ARG A 159 -7.10 -0.63 -24.70
N PRO A 160 -6.56 -0.02 -23.61
CA PRO A 160 -7.32 0.90 -22.77
C PRO A 160 -7.96 2.03 -23.58
N ASP A 161 -9.19 2.43 -23.20
CA ASP A 161 -9.89 3.55 -23.83
C ASP A 161 -9.18 4.90 -23.57
N LEU A 162 -8.50 4.99 -22.42
CA LEU A 162 -7.71 6.15 -22.03
C LEU A 162 -6.38 5.70 -21.44
N LEU A 163 -5.30 6.31 -21.89
CA LEU A 163 -3.94 6.10 -21.43
C LEU A 163 -3.39 7.38 -20.82
N ILE A 164 -2.85 7.29 -19.59
CA ILE A 164 -2.30 8.42 -18.86
C ILE A 164 -0.86 8.06 -18.45
N PRO A 165 0.15 8.57 -19.15
CA PRO A 165 1.54 8.33 -18.79
C PRO A 165 1.92 9.11 -17.54
N ILE A 166 2.62 8.46 -16.61
CA ILE A 166 3.23 9.04 -15.41
C ILE A 166 4.74 8.87 -15.55
N HIS A 167 5.44 9.96 -15.80
CA HIS A 167 6.87 9.95 -16.09
C HIS A 167 7.72 10.02 -14.82
N ILE A 168 8.91 9.43 -14.86
CA ILE A 168 9.90 9.56 -13.78
C ILE A 168 10.81 10.78 -13.95
N THR A 169 10.72 11.49 -15.08
CA THR A 169 11.56 12.66 -15.38
C THR A 169 10.93 13.96 -14.87
N ASN A 170 11.79 14.94 -14.52
CA ASN A 170 11.36 16.20 -13.90
C ASN A 170 10.65 17.19 -14.83
N ASP A 171 10.45 16.87 -16.10
CA ASP A 171 9.99 17.82 -17.14
C ASP A 171 8.54 17.59 -17.59
N SER A 172 7.83 16.63 -17.01
CA SER A 172 6.47 16.26 -17.42
C SER A 172 5.38 16.76 -16.49
N SER A 173 4.15 16.91 -17.02
CA SER A 173 2.97 17.33 -16.25
C SER A 173 2.50 16.28 -15.23
N HIS A 174 2.82 15.01 -15.45
CA HIS A 174 2.46 13.88 -14.58
C HIS A 174 3.73 13.19 -14.11
N GLN A 175 4.25 13.63 -12.97
CA GLN A 175 5.53 13.15 -12.48
C GLN A 175 5.40 12.22 -11.30
N LEU A 176 6.14 11.12 -11.35
CA LEU A 176 6.40 10.24 -10.22
C LEU A 176 7.68 10.68 -9.51
N HIS A 177 7.56 11.17 -8.29
CA HIS A 177 8.71 11.58 -7.49
C HIS A 177 9.49 10.38 -6.94
N SER A 178 10.82 10.50 -6.85
CA SER A 178 11.69 9.46 -6.29
C SER A 178 11.34 9.06 -4.86
N ASP A 179 10.74 9.97 -4.10
CA ASP A 179 10.36 9.74 -2.70
C ASP A 179 8.96 9.12 -2.57
N THR A 180 8.33 8.76 -3.70
CA THR A 180 7.01 8.13 -3.70
C THR A 180 7.10 6.70 -3.18
N VAL A 181 6.40 6.43 -2.08
CA VAL A 181 6.29 5.09 -1.50
C VAL A 181 5.00 4.38 -1.90
N GLN A 182 4.01 5.15 -2.37
CA GLN A 182 2.74 4.62 -2.84
C GLN A 182 2.16 5.53 -3.92
N LEU A 183 1.65 4.92 -4.98
CA LEU A 183 0.71 5.51 -5.93
C LEU A 183 -0.67 4.91 -5.67
N ARG A 184 -1.68 5.76 -5.51
CA ARG A 184 -3.09 5.37 -5.53
C ARG A 184 -3.75 6.02 -6.73
N ALA A 185 -4.37 5.25 -7.59
CA ALA A 185 -5.18 5.78 -8.68
C ALA A 185 -6.62 5.26 -8.57
N ARG A 186 -7.57 6.11 -8.90
CA ARG A 186 -8.98 5.82 -8.84
C ARG A 186 -9.69 6.40 -10.06
N ALA A 187 -10.54 5.61 -10.68
CA ALA A 187 -11.45 6.04 -11.72
C ALA A 187 -12.89 5.92 -11.23
N THR A 188 -13.70 6.98 -11.42
CA THR A 188 -15.07 7.06 -10.93
C THR A 188 -15.99 7.61 -12.00
N ILE A 189 -17.02 6.85 -12.37
CA ILE A 189 -18.08 7.34 -13.25
C ILE A 189 -18.93 8.35 -12.47
N GLN A 190 -19.08 9.54 -13.05
CA GLN A 190 -19.88 10.62 -12.49
C GLN A 190 -21.31 10.51 -13.03
N TYR A 191 -22.23 10.09 -12.18
CA TYR A 191 -23.65 10.02 -12.54
C TYR A 191 -24.36 11.29 -12.12
N ASP A 192 -24.93 12.01 -13.09
CA ASP A 192 -25.95 13.02 -12.81
C ASP A 192 -27.31 12.38 -12.48
N ALA A 193 -27.50 11.14 -12.88
CA ALA A 193 -28.69 10.36 -12.58
C ALA A 193 -28.30 8.88 -12.43
N PHE A 194 -28.13 8.44 -11.20
CA PHE A 194 -28.05 7.00 -10.91
C PHE A 194 -29.46 6.45 -11.01
N ASP A 195 -29.82 5.81 -12.12
CA ASP A 195 -31.06 5.08 -12.22
C ASP A 195 -30.93 3.78 -11.42
N HIS A 196 -31.48 3.79 -10.22
CA HIS A 196 -31.41 2.66 -9.28
C HIS A 196 -32.25 1.46 -9.73
N ASP A 197 -33.06 1.61 -10.78
CA ASP A 197 -33.94 0.56 -11.32
C ASP A 197 -33.26 -0.30 -12.41
N LEU A 198 -32.01 0.01 -12.76
CA LEU A 198 -31.27 -0.79 -13.73
C LEU A 198 -30.82 -2.12 -13.13
N ASP A 199 -31.08 -3.19 -13.88
CA ASP A 199 -30.55 -4.51 -13.61
C ASP A 199 -29.01 -4.45 -13.53
N ARG A 200 -28.39 -5.21 -12.62
CA ARG A 200 -26.92 -5.27 -12.46
C ARG A 200 -26.16 -5.54 -13.75
N SER A 201 -26.80 -6.22 -14.70
CA SER A 201 -26.25 -6.50 -16.03
C SER A 201 -26.15 -5.27 -16.94
N SER A 202 -26.83 -4.17 -16.62
CA SER A 202 -26.83 -2.91 -17.38
C SER A 202 -25.99 -1.81 -16.72
N MET A 203 -25.31 -2.09 -15.60
CA MET A 203 -24.44 -1.13 -14.94
C MET A 203 -23.15 -0.92 -15.74
N GLU A 204 -22.87 0.31 -16.06
CA GLU A 204 -21.56 0.72 -16.56
C GLU A 204 -20.49 0.41 -15.53
N ARG A 205 -19.35 -0.04 -16.03
CA ARG A 205 -18.21 -0.45 -15.22
C ARG A 205 -16.97 0.31 -15.66
N VAL A 206 -16.08 0.52 -14.73
CA VAL A 206 -14.79 1.09 -14.99
C VAL A 206 -13.72 0.09 -14.55
N TYR A 207 -12.69 -0.09 -15.39
CA TYR A 207 -11.50 -0.85 -15.06
C TYR A 207 -10.31 0.09 -15.01
N LEU A 208 -9.39 -0.21 -14.15
CA LEU A 208 -8.15 0.54 -14.00
C LEU A 208 -6.99 -0.42 -13.90
N GLU A 209 -5.98 -0.19 -14.69
CA GLU A 209 -4.76 -0.99 -14.75
C GLU A 209 -3.54 -0.08 -14.71
N VAL A 210 -2.47 -0.57 -14.13
CA VAL A 210 -1.18 0.12 -14.10
C VAL A 210 -0.15 -0.77 -14.76
N PHE A 211 0.50 -0.21 -15.77
CA PHE A 211 1.64 -0.81 -16.44
C PHE A 211 2.91 -0.05 -16.08
N ARG A 212 4.04 -0.70 -16.14
CA ARG A 212 5.35 -0.08 -16.31
C ARG A 212 5.80 -0.25 -17.74
N TRP A 213 6.53 0.71 -18.25
CA TRP A 213 7.03 0.68 -19.62
C TRP A 213 8.52 0.98 -19.70
N THR A 214 9.14 0.52 -20.78
CA THR A 214 10.54 0.73 -21.07
C THR A 214 10.66 1.50 -22.39
N ASP A 215 11.34 2.61 -22.36
CA ASP A 215 11.64 3.43 -23.54
C ASP A 215 12.86 2.85 -24.25
N PHE A 216 12.66 2.06 -25.29
CA PHE A 216 13.76 1.39 -26.00
C PHE A 216 14.46 2.27 -27.03
N ASP A 217 13.77 3.25 -27.59
CA ASP A 217 14.33 4.13 -28.62
C ASP A 217 14.78 5.51 -28.07
N GLY A 218 14.40 5.83 -26.83
CA GLY A 218 14.85 7.02 -26.11
C GLY A 218 14.10 8.29 -26.50
N ASP A 219 12.90 8.17 -27.05
CA ASP A 219 12.08 9.31 -27.47
C ASP A 219 11.18 9.85 -26.35
N GLY A 220 11.05 9.13 -25.23
CA GLY A 220 10.25 9.50 -24.05
C GLY A 220 8.76 9.16 -24.18
N ILE A 221 8.38 8.38 -25.18
CA ILE A 221 7.01 7.95 -25.46
C ILE A 221 6.92 6.43 -25.26
N PHE A 222 5.81 5.93 -24.70
CA PHE A 222 5.62 4.51 -24.41
C PHE A 222 5.11 3.70 -25.62
N HIS A 223 4.87 4.35 -26.76
CA HIS A 223 4.34 3.72 -27.96
C HIS A 223 5.06 4.27 -29.20
N ASN A 224 5.05 3.51 -30.28
CA ASN A 224 5.59 3.94 -31.54
C ASN A 224 4.47 4.62 -32.37
N ASP A 225 4.43 5.95 -32.34
CA ASP A 225 3.47 6.78 -33.10
C ASP A 225 3.84 6.74 -34.60
N THR A 226 3.31 5.74 -35.29
CA THR A 226 3.69 5.46 -36.69
C THR A 226 3.09 6.42 -37.71
N ASP A 227 1.95 7.05 -37.36
CA ASP A 227 1.26 8.00 -38.23
C ASP A 227 1.41 9.46 -37.83
N ASN A 228 2.05 9.71 -36.68
CA ASN A 228 2.33 11.03 -36.09
C ASN A 228 1.05 11.82 -35.76
N ASP A 229 0.01 11.16 -35.34
CA ASP A 229 -1.23 11.81 -34.91
C ASP A 229 -1.29 12.07 -33.40
N GLY A 230 -0.33 11.55 -32.62
CA GLY A 230 -0.22 11.69 -31.17
C GLY A 230 -1.25 10.88 -30.40
N MET A 231 -1.92 9.94 -31.06
CA MET A 231 -2.87 9.02 -30.48
C MET A 231 -2.32 7.61 -30.58
N VAL A 232 -2.75 6.72 -29.73
CA VAL A 232 -2.36 5.31 -29.77
C VAL A 232 -3.48 4.54 -30.43
N ASP A 233 -3.27 4.00 -31.62
CA ASP A 233 -4.20 3.06 -32.24
C ASP A 233 -3.92 1.61 -31.83
N GLU A 234 -4.74 0.65 -32.31
CA GLU A 234 -4.61 -0.74 -31.92
C GLU A 234 -3.29 -1.36 -32.40
N SER A 235 -2.83 -1.02 -33.59
CA SER A 235 -1.57 -1.55 -34.12
C SER A 235 -0.36 -0.96 -33.42
N GLU A 236 -0.41 0.28 -33.02
CA GLU A 236 0.62 0.94 -32.22
C GLU A 236 0.65 0.45 -30.78
N TRP A 237 -0.51 0.07 -30.22
CA TRP A 237 -0.58 -0.57 -28.93
C TRP A 237 0.05 -1.97 -28.93
N GLU A 238 -0.18 -2.74 -29.99
CA GLU A 238 0.43 -4.07 -30.16
C GLU A 238 1.94 -4.00 -30.38
N ASP A 239 2.42 -2.94 -31.06
CA ASP A 239 3.83 -2.67 -31.33
C ASP A 239 4.46 -1.72 -30.27
N SER A 240 3.74 -1.43 -29.16
CA SER A 240 4.21 -0.54 -28.12
C SER A 240 5.48 -1.06 -27.44
N GLU A 241 6.19 -0.13 -26.80
CA GLU A 241 7.31 -0.44 -25.92
C GLU A 241 6.93 -1.54 -24.91
N GLU A 242 7.91 -2.28 -24.40
CA GLU A 242 7.64 -3.40 -23.49
C GLU A 242 6.82 -2.94 -22.29
N LEU A 243 5.56 -3.29 -22.30
CA LEU A 243 4.62 -3.05 -21.20
C LEU A 243 4.57 -4.26 -20.29
N GLU A 244 4.66 -4.01 -19.00
CA GLU A 244 4.50 -5.04 -17.98
C GLU A 244 3.40 -4.61 -17.00
N GLU A 245 2.36 -5.44 -16.87
CA GLU A 245 1.29 -5.22 -15.90
C GLU A 245 1.85 -5.21 -14.47
N VAL A 246 1.56 -4.16 -13.73
CA VAL A 246 1.91 -4.03 -12.31
C VAL A 246 0.75 -4.44 -11.42
N THR A 247 -0.44 -3.95 -11.72
CA THR A 247 -1.66 -4.24 -10.97
C THR A 247 -2.89 -3.79 -11.73
N TYR A 248 -4.01 -4.43 -11.46
CA TYR A 248 -5.29 -4.04 -12.04
C TYR A 248 -6.44 -4.15 -11.03
N ARG A 249 -7.53 -3.48 -11.33
CA ARG A 249 -8.79 -3.59 -10.59
C ARG A 249 -9.98 -3.64 -11.52
N TRP A 250 -10.66 -4.76 -11.50
CA TRP A 250 -11.97 -4.92 -12.11
C TRP A 250 -13.04 -4.49 -11.12
N SER A 251 -13.86 -3.55 -11.50
CA SER A 251 -14.99 -3.14 -10.70
C SER A 251 -16.30 -3.68 -11.29
N HIS A 252 -17.18 -4.15 -10.43
CA HIS A 252 -18.57 -4.43 -10.80
C HIS A 252 -19.48 -3.22 -10.54
N GLY A 253 -18.90 -2.03 -10.48
CA GLY A 253 -19.59 -0.79 -10.18
C GLY A 253 -18.89 0.42 -10.78
N PRO A 254 -19.35 1.61 -10.44
CA PRO A 254 -18.90 2.86 -11.07
C PRO A 254 -17.51 3.33 -10.62
N GLN A 255 -16.80 2.55 -9.83
CA GLN A 255 -15.52 2.96 -9.28
C GLN A 255 -14.53 1.80 -9.27
N ALA A 256 -13.31 2.06 -9.74
CA ALA A 256 -12.16 1.20 -9.58
C ALA A 256 -11.04 1.96 -8.86
N GLU A 257 -10.28 1.29 -8.00
CA GLU A 257 -9.12 1.84 -7.31
C GLU A 257 -7.99 0.82 -7.32
N VAL A 258 -6.79 1.28 -7.69
CA VAL A 258 -5.55 0.51 -7.65
C VAL A 258 -4.52 1.21 -6.77
N ARG A 259 -3.59 0.42 -6.22
CA ARG A 259 -2.48 0.92 -5.40
C ARG A 259 -1.20 0.20 -5.78
N VAL A 260 -0.13 0.95 -5.94
CA VAL A 260 1.21 0.46 -6.23
C VAL A 260 2.13 0.92 -5.11
N GLY A 261 2.78 -0.02 -4.43
CA GLY A 261 3.80 0.28 -3.41
C GLY A 261 5.17 0.42 -4.06
N HIS A 262 5.96 1.39 -3.60
CA HIS A 262 7.30 1.71 -4.12
C HIS A 262 7.34 1.85 -5.64
N PRO A 263 6.41 2.61 -6.24
CA PRO A 263 6.20 2.62 -7.69
C PRO A 263 7.44 3.12 -8.46
N PHE A 264 8.24 4.00 -7.86
CA PHE A 264 9.45 4.53 -8.49
C PHE A 264 10.55 3.47 -8.66
N GLU A 265 10.68 2.53 -7.71
CA GLU A 265 11.70 1.48 -7.76
C GLU A 265 11.49 0.53 -8.94
N ASP A 266 10.23 0.32 -9.32
CA ASP A 266 9.83 -0.60 -10.40
C ASP A 266 9.40 0.12 -11.69
N ALA A 267 9.40 1.45 -11.73
CA ALA A 267 8.78 2.20 -12.82
C ALA A 267 9.55 2.15 -14.15
N ARG A 268 10.82 1.74 -14.14
CA ARG A 268 11.72 1.81 -15.31
C ARG A 268 11.75 3.24 -15.88
N ASP A 269 11.14 3.49 -17.05
CA ASP A 269 11.06 4.82 -17.66
C ASP A 269 9.76 5.55 -17.30
N GLY A 270 8.73 4.82 -16.88
CA GLY A 270 7.49 5.39 -16.40
C GLY A 270 6.43 4.36 -16.03
N LEU A 271 5.31 4.86 -15.49
CA LEU A 271 4.08 4.12 -15.30
C LEU A 271 3.02 4.61 -16.27
N LEU A 272 2.13 3.72 -16.67
CA LEU A 272 1.00 4.02 -17.52
C LEU A 272 -0.28 3.62 -16.80
N LEU A 273 -1.22 4.54 -16.64
CA LEU A 273 -2.56 4.24 -16.18
C LEU A 273 -3.45 3.97 -17.38
N GLY A 274 -3.94 2.74 -17.51
CA GLY A 274 -4.96 2.36 -18.47
C GLY A 274 -6.34 2.39 -17.83
N VAL A 275 -7.29 3.05 -18.49
CA VAL A 275 -8.69 3.15 -18.05
C VAL A 275 -9.58 2.59 -19.13
N TRP A 276 -10.42 1.62 -18.77
CA TRP A 276 -11.47 1.09 -19.66
C TRP A 276 -12.84 1.45 -19.13
N ARG A 277 -13.71 1.80 -20.04
CA ARG A 277 -15.14 1.82 -19.79
C ARG A 277 -15.75 0.57 -20.39
N HIS A 278 -16.41 -0.21 -19.57
CA HIS A 278 -17.16 -1.40 -20.01
C HIS A 278 -18.66 -1.16 -19.86
N ASP A 279 -19.34 -1.15 -20.99
CA ASP A 279 -20.80 -1.04 -21.04
C ASP A 279 -21.40 -2.44 -21.05
N ALA A 280 -22.32 -2.69 -20.14
CA ALA A 280 -23.03 -3.97 -20.08
C ALA A 280 -24.00 -4.17 -21.26
N SER A 281 -24.24 -3.15 -22.06
CA SER A 281 -25.08 -3.20 -23.26
C SER A 281 -24.48 -2.42 -24.40
N PRO A 282 -24.18 -3.05 -25.55
CA PRO A 282 -23.67 -2.37 -26.73
C PRO A 282 -24.61 -1.31 -27.32
N SER A 283 -25.83 -1.21 -26.82
CA SER A 283 -26.86 -0.27 -27.30
C SER A 283 -26.93 1.04 -26.50
N ASP A 284 -26.19 1.15 -25.38
CA ASP A 284 -26.21 2.34 -24.54
C ASP A 284 -24.92 3.15 -24.77
N LEU A 285 -24.95 3.99 -25.82
CA LEU A 285 -23.79 4.74 -26.33
C LEU A 285 -23.72 6.16 -25.76
N ASP A 286 -24.38 6.43 -24.64
CA ASP A 286 -24.38 7.76 -24.08
C ASP A 286 -22.97 8.12 -23.53
N PRO A 287 -22.46 9.34 -23.81
CA PRO A 287 -21.22 9.81 -23.26
C PRO A 287 -21.25 9.82 -21.74
N VAL A 288 -20.25 9.24 -21.11
CA VAL A 288 -20.12 9.19 -19.67
C VAL A 288 -18.94 10.02 -19.23
N ARG A 289 -19.12 10.79 -18.18
CA ARG A 289 -18.03 11.52 -17.54
C ARG A 289 -17.35 10.62 -16.52
N ILE A 290 -16.05 10.37 -16.70
CA ILE A 290 -15.22 9.63 -15.78
C ILE A 290 -14.20 10.57 -15.17
N GLU A 291 -14.14 10.61 -13.86
CA GLU A 291 -13.12 11.32 -13.12
C GLU A 291 -12.03 10.32 -12.73
N ILE A 292 -10.81 10.59 -13.14
CA ILE A 292 -9.64 9.82 -12.79
C ILE A 292 -8.80 10.68 -11.85
N ASP A 293 -8.64 10.25 -10.62
CA ASP A 293 -7.77 10.89 -9.65
C ASP A 293 -6.60 9.95 -9.30
N TRP A 294 -5.40 10.51 -9.19
CA TRP A 294 -4.27 9.79 -8.64
C TRP A 294 -3.51 10.63 -7.63
N THR A 295 -3.02 9.97 -6.62
CA THR A 295 -2.29 10.59 -5.52
C THR A 295 -1.01 9.79 -5.31
N THR A 296 0.11 10.48 -5.31
CA THR A 296 1.37 9.92 -4.85
C THR A 296 1.55 10.25 -3.37
N PHE A 297 1.99 9.27 -2.61
CA PHE A 297 2.27 9.42 -1.19
C PHE A 297 3.77 9.20 -0.95
N GLY A 298 4.33 10.02 -0.09
CA GLY A 298 5.69 9.90 0.38
C GLY A 298 5.75 9.74 1.89
N ILE A 299 6.98 9.60 2.38
CA ILE A 299 7.27 9.56 3.79
C ILE A 299 7.97 10.86 4.15
N SER A 300 7.52 11.50 5.22
CA SER A 300 8.18 12.62 5.84
C SER A 300 8.59 12.30 7.27
N ASP A 301 9.52 13.08 7.81
CA ASP A 301 9.84 13.02 9.22
C ASP A 301 8.59 13.28 10.06
N ASN A 302 8.47 12.56 11.16
CA ASN A 302 7.37 12.72 12.10
C ASN A 302 7.83 13.39 13.39
N GLU A 303 7.29 14.57 13.68
CA GLU A 303 7.62 15.32 14.87
C GLU A 303 6.83 14.88 16.12
N TRP A 304 5.77 14.08 15.94
CA TRP A 304 4.96 13.60 17.07
C TRP A 304 5.60 12.44 17.81
N ILE A 305 6.51 11.71 17.16
CA ILE A 305 7.13 10.51 17.70
C ILE A 305 8.59 10.79 18.03
N SER A 306 8.98 10.47 19.24
CA SER A 306 10.38 10.45 19.64
C SER A 306 10.79 9.04 20.09
N THR A 307 11.95 8.59 19.63
CA THR A 307 12.55 7.29 19.94
C THR A 307 14.07 7.33 19.74
N SER A 308 14.76 6.27 20.13
CA SER A 308 16.18 6.08 19.79
C SER A 308 16.31 5.84 18.30
N GLN A 309 17.24 6.56 17.63
CA GLN A 309 17.41 6.43 16.18
C GLN A 309 18.17 5.18 15.77
N ASN A 310 19.20 4.80 16.54
CA ASN A 310 20.02 3.62 16.26
C ASN A 310 20.07 2.73 17.48
N ILE A 311 19.88 1.44 17.28
CA ILE A 311 19.99 0.43 18.33
C ILE A 311 20.86 -0.73 17.85
N GLU A 312 21.64 -1.26 18.78
CA GLU A 312 22.46 -2.46 18.60
C GLU A 312 21.90 -3.57 19.48
N ILE A 313 21.69 -4.75 18.91
CA ILE A 313 21.13 -5.90 19.61
C ILE A 313 22.12 -7.04 19.48
N GLY A 314 22.68 -7.47 20.59
CA GLY A 314 23.63 -8.59 20.62
C GLY A 314 23.01 -9.90 20.13
N PRO A 315 23.85 -10.92 19.90
CA PRO A 315 23.38 -12.24 19.49
C PRO A 315 22.40 -12.85 20.49
N SER A 316 21.32 -13.45 20.00
CA SER A 316 20.28 -14.14 20.77
C SER A 316 19.79 -13.32 21.97
N SER A 317 19.57 -12.03 21.75
CA SER A 317 19.16 -11.10 22.79
C SER A 317 18.02 -10.18 22.33
N ASP A 318 17.49 -9.40 23.27
CA ASP A 318 16.48 -8.39 22.99
C ASP A 318 16.92 -7.02 23.50
N HIS A 319 16.33 -5.97 22.92
CA HIS A 319 16.50 -4.58 23.29
C HIS A 319 15.14 -3.87 23.35
N THR A 320 14.89 -3.16 24.44
CA THR A 320 13.62 -2.41 24.61
C THR A 320 13.88 -0.93 24.45
N VAL A 321 13.08 -0.30 23.61
CA VAL A 321 13.16 1.12 23.28
C VAL A 321 11.88 1.82 23.74
N PRO A 322 11.97 2.90 24.53
CA PRO A 322 10.81 3.74 24.80
C PRO A 322 10.46 4.56 23.56
N VAL A 323 9.18 4.59 23.23
CA VAL A 323 8.60 5.41 22.17
C VAL A 323 7.61 6.37 22.79
N THR A 324 7.78 7.66 22.58
CA THR A 324 6.86 8.69 23.08
C THR A 324 6.11 9.33 21.92
N VAL A 325 4.80 9.34 21.99
CA VAL A 325 3.93 10.10 21.09
C VAL A 325 3.50 11.36 21.80
N SER A 326 3.81 12.53 21.23
CA SER A 326 3.44 13.84 21.73
C SER A 326 2.53 14.53 20.72
N VAL A 327 1.30 14.82 21.13
CA VAL A 327 0.31 15.47 20.27
C VAL A 327 0.51 17.00 20.34
N PRO A 328 0.74 17.70 19.21
CA PRO A 328 0.83 19.17 19.21
C PRO A 328 -0.44 19.84 19.75
N GLU A 329 -0.28 21.05 20.30
CA GLU A 329 -1.43 21.83 20.81
C GLU A 329 -2.45 22.20 19.73
N ASP A 330 -2.01 22.31 18.48
CA ASP A 330 -2.82 22.66 17.30
C ASP A 330 -3.24 21.43 16.47
N ALA A 331 -3.06 20.21 17.01
CA ALA A 331 -3.41 18.99 16.31
C ALA A 331 -4.91 18.94 15.99
N THR A 332 -5.23 18.60 14.75
CA THR A 332 -6.63 18.43 14.35
C THR A 332 -7.24 17.19 14.97
N PRO A 333 -8.54 17.22 15.37
CA PRO A 333 -9.23 16.05 15.86
C PRO A 333 -9.29 14.93 14.82
N GLY A 334 -9.22 13.69 15.26
CA GLY A 334 -9.36 12.51 14.43
C GLY A 334 -8.26 11.48 14.62
N LEU A 335 -8.18 10.53 13.68
CA LEU A 335 -7.15 9.49 13.63
C LEU A 335 -5.97 9.95 12.80
N HIS A 336 -4.79 9.92 13.39
CA HIS A 336 -3.53 10.24 12.71
C HIS A 336 -2.69 8.99 12.56
N GLN A 337 -2.24 8.75 11.33
CA GLN A 337 -1.41 7.61 10.98
C GLN A 337 0.06 8.03 10.94
N HIS A 338 0.85 7.35 11.73
CA HIS A 338 2.28 7.48 11.78
C HIS A 338 2.92 6.11 11.76
N GLY A 339 4.24 6.07 11.67
CA GLY A 339 4.98 4.84 11.79
C GLY A 339 6.38 5.08 12.33
N ILE A 340 7.02 3.99 12.72
CA ILE A 340 8.46 3.94 12.91
C ILE A 340 9.02 3.04 11.84
N LEU A 341 9.69 3.62 10.88
CA LEU A 341 10.42 2.88 9.85
C LEU A 341 11.63 2.22 10.49
N VAL A 342 11.63 0.90 10.50
CA VAL A 342 12.71 0.06 11.02
C VAL A 342 13.49 -0.49 9.83
N GLN A 343 14.78 -0.18 9.81
CA GLN A 343 15.68 -0.62 8.75
C GLN A 343 16.83 -1.41 9.37
N SER A 344 17.07 -2.62 8.87
CA SER A 344 18.21 -3.43 9.28
C SER A 344 19.17 -3.60 8.13
N GLN A 345 20.44 -3.48 8.43
CA GLN A 345 21.51 -3.84 7.51
C GLN A 345 22.46 -4.75 8.30
N PRO A 346 22.44 -6.06 8.06
CA PRO A 346 23.38 -6.96 8.68
C PRO A 346 24.79 -6.57 8.28
N ALA A 347 25.71 -6.52 9.25
CA ALA A 347 27.10 -6.15 9.01
C ALA A 347 27.80 -7.09 8.01
N ASP A 348 27.35 -8.35 7.96
CA ASP A 348 27.98 -9.43 7.18
C ASP A 348 27.25 -9.76 5.86
N ASP A 349 26.06 -9.18 5.63
CA ASP A 349 25.24 -9.46 4.45
C ASP A 349 24.44 -8.22 4.03
N PRO A 350 25.03 -7.34 3.20
CA PRO A 350 24.36 -6.13 2.70
C PRO A 350 23.13 -6.45 1.83
N ASP A 351 23.02 -7.69 1.28
CA ASP A 351 21.89 -8.10 0.47
C ASP A 351 20.67 -8.50 1.32
N ASN A 352 20.84 -8.68 2.63
CA ASN A 352 19.76 -9.00 3.56
C ASN A 352 19.19 -7.72 4.23
N TYR A 353 19.14 -6.62 3.50
CA TYR A 353 18.47 -5.40 3.91
C TYR A 353 16.98 -5.66 4.12
N ARG A 354 16.48 -5.29 5.29
CA ARG A 354 15.05 -5.35 5.60
C ARG A 354 14.55 -4.00 6.04
N ARG A 355 13.42 -3.62 5.44
CA ARG A 355 12.63 -2.45 5.79
C ARG A 355 11.26 -2.92 6.26
N TRP A 356 10.77 -2.34 7.35
CA TRP A 356 9.44 -2.61 7.87
C TRP A 356 8.96 -1.45 8.73
N THR A 357 7.69 -1.09 8.61
CA THR A 357 7.11 0.03 9.35
C THR A 357 6.26 -0.47 10.50
N LEU A 358 6.62 -0.08 11.73
CA LEU A 358 5.78 -0.26 12.92
C LEU A 358 4.64 0.76 12.87
N PRO A 359 3.37 0.33 12.71
CA PRO A 359 2.25 1.23 12.69
C PRO A 359 2.03 1.89 14.05
N VAL A 360 1.86 3.22 14.06
CA VAL A 360 1.51 4.02 15.23
C VAL A 360 0.29 4.87 14.88
N VAL A 361 -0.83 4.62 15.55
CA VAL A 361 -2.08 5.35 15.30
C VAL A 361 -2.45 6.15 16.54
N THR A 362 -2.60 7.45 16.36
CA THR A 362 -2.97 8.40 17.42
C THR A 362 -4.39 8.89 17.19
N ASN A 363 -5.23 8.83 18.23
CA ASN A 363 -6.58 9.38 18.23
C ASN A 363 -6.59 10.68 19.02
N VAL A 364 -6.90 11.79 18.36
CA VAL A 364 -7.03 13.12 18.95
C VAL A 364 -8.51 13.43 19.16
N PRO A 365 -8.94 13.84 20.38
CA PRO A 365 -10.34 14.05 20.67
C PRO A 365 -10.93 15.21 19.87
N TRP A 366 -12.20 15.10 19.56
CA TRP A 366 -12.97 16.18 18.96
C TRP A 366 -13.41 17.17 20.06
N GLU A 367 -12.93 18.40 19.97
CA GLU A 367 -13.42 19.52 20.78
C GLU A 367 -14.63 20.17 20.12
N GLY A 368 -15.79 19.55 20.20
CA GLY A 368 -17.01 20.06 19.60
C GLY A 368 -18.08 20.37 20.65
N PRO A 369 -19.23 20.97 20.26
CA PRO A 369 -20.35 21.27 21.16
C PRO A 369 -21.01 20.01 21.77
N PHE A 370 -20.53 18.84 21.40
CA PHE A 370 -20.96 17.54 21.92
C PHE A 370 -19.96 16.91 22.88
N SER A 371 -19.15 17.71 23.58
CA SER A 371 -18.44 17.18 24.76
C SER A 371 -19.50 16.57 25.68
N LEU A 372 -19.49 15.27 25.82
CA LEU A 372 -20.27 14.59 26.85
C LEU A 372 -19.80 15.13 28.19
N LEU A 373 -20.66 15.93 28.82
CA LEU A 373 -20.54 16.35 30.22
C LEU A 373 -20.63 15.14 31.16
#